data_d937ce0ff32a3a29b134c8d7a8caf5e1
#
_entry.id   d937ce0ff32a3a29b134c8d7a8caf5e1
#
_cell.length_a   1.000
_cell.length_b   1.000
_cell.length_c   1.000
_cell.angle_alpha   90.00
_cell.angle_beta   90.00
_cell.angle_gamma   90.00
#
_symmetry.space_group_name_H-M   'P 1'
#
loop_
_entity.id
_entity.type
_entity.pdbx_description
1 polymer ?
#
loop_
_entity_poly.entity_id
_entity_poly.type
_entity_poly.pdbx_seq_one_letter_code
_entity_poly.pdbx_strand_id
1 'polypeptide(L)'
;MSGLRERNKQQIRTAISAAAMKLFTAHGFDDVSIAQVADEAGVSKMTVTNHFPHKEDLVFDRTEMVIRSLADAVRARPAGEGVFTAVRRDCAARIAVEDVTLGPPSLAFAQIVHNSRVLSNRAREIADLRERALGDAIAVETAVDDLQLRAAAAQLASVYRVVFSETSQRVLEGEPRDAVFKDLAASVSKIFDRMEPALGSYCIRAAKPAWCGPSES
;
A
#
# COMPACT_ATOMS: atom_id res chain seq x y z
N MET A 1 -22.47 16.73 14.28
CA MET A 1 -21.39 17.74 14.29
C MET A 1 -20.00 17.15 13.98
N SER A 2 -19.77 15.85 14.06
CA SER A 2 -18.52 15.14 13.72
C SER A 2 -18.13 15.29 12.24
N GLY A 3 -19.06 15.17 11.31
CA GLY A 3 -18.76 15.13 9.87
C GLY A 3 -18.28 16.44 9.23
N LEU A 4 -18.53 17.61 9.82
CA LEU A 4 -18.03 18.88 9.30
C LEU A 4 -16.55 19.10 9.67
N ARG A 5 -16.20 18.75 10.89
CA ARG A 5 -14.79 18.84 11.36
C ARG A 5 -13.89 17.87 10.58
N GLU A 6 -14.38 16.65 10.32
CA GLU A 6 -13.62 15.68 9.57
C GLU A 6 -13.46 16.10 8.09
N ARG A 7 -14.51 16.64 7.48
CA ARG A 7 -14.43 17.22 6.13
C ARG A 7 -13.43 18.37 6.05
N ASN A 8 -13.45 19.30 6.99
CA ASN A 8 -12.50 20.42 7.02
C ASN A 8 -11.06 19.91 7.21
N LYS A 9 -10.84 18.93 8.11
CA LYS A 9 -9.54 18.30 8.31
C LYS A 9 -9.00 17.68 7.02
N GLN A 10 -9.87 16.95 6.30
CA GLN A 10 -9.50 16.33 5.03
C GLN A 10 -9.23 17.37 3.93
N GLN A 11 -10.00 18.45 3.86
CA GLN A 11 -9.77 19.53 2.91
C GLN A 11 -8.41 20.21 3.13
N ILE A 12 -8.08 20.53 4.40
CA ILE A 12 -6.78 21.10 4.76
C ILE A 12 -5.65 20.13 4.39
N ARG A 13 -5.80 18.84 4.71
CA ARG A 13 -4.82 17.82 4.37
C ARG A 13 -4.58 17.75 2.85
N THR A 14 -5.65 17.74 2.07
CA THR A 14 -5.56 17.71 0.59
C THR A 14 -4.89 18.97 0.04
N ALA A 15 -5.21 20.17 0.58
CA ALA A 15 -4.58 21.41 0.16
C ALA A 15 -3.07 21.44 0.44
N ILE A 16 -2.66 20.96 1.64
CA ILE A 16 -1.24 20.86 1.99
C ILE A 16 -0.50 19.88 1.08
N SER A 17 -1.07 18.67 0.83
CA SER A 17 -0.46 17.70 -0.09
C SER A 17 -0.32 18.26 -1.51
N ALA A 18 -1.32 18.98 -2.03
CA ALA A 18 -1.27 19.56 -3.35
C ALA A 18 -0.18 20.67 -3.45
N ALA A 19 -0.09 21.54 -2.45
CA ALA A 19 0.96 22.56 -2.36
C ALA A 19 2.35 21.92 -2.29
N ALA A 20 2.53 20.90 -1.48
CA ALA A 20 3.79 20.16 -1.37
C ALA A 20 4.19 19.52 -2.71
N MET A 21 3.29 18.81 -3.37
CA MET A 21 3.57 18.17 -4.66
C MET A 21 3.93 19.18 -5.75
N LYS A 22 3.27 20.35 -5.77
CA LYS A 22 3.62 21.45 -6.68
C LYS A 22 5.04 21.92 -6.46
N LEU A 23 5.43 22.19 -5.21
CA LEU A 23 6.77 22.66 -4.87
C LEU A 23 7.83 21.57 -5.12
N PHE A 24 7.57 20.32 -4.74
CA PHE A 24 8.51 19.23 -4.96
C PHE A 24 8.73 18.93 -6.44
N THR A 25 7.71 19.09 -7.27
CA THR A 25 7.84 18.94 -8.72
C THR A 25 8.70 20.07 -9.33
N ALA A 26 8.58 21.29 -8.81
CA ALA A 26 9.30 22.46 -9.34
C ALA A 26 10.75 22.55 -8.86
N HIS A 27 11.03 22.16 -7.61
CA HIS A 27 12.30 22.44 -6.94
C HIS A 27 13.01 21.17 -6.41
N GLY A 28 12.37 20.00 -6.48
CA GLY A 28 12.86 18.78 -5.84
C GLY A 28 12.42 18.67 -4.38
N PHE A 29 12.39 17.41 -3.87
CA PHE A 29 11.97 17.17 -2.49
C PHE A 29 12.96 17.78 -1.48
N ASP A 30 14.26 17.58 -1.69
CA ASP A 30 15.27 17.90 -0.67
C ASP A 30 15.40 19.41 -0.42
N ASP A 31 15.20 20.24 -1.46
CA ASP A 31 15.37 21.70 -1.42
C ASP A 31 14.14 22.49 -0.91
N VAL A 32 12.99 21.84 -0.75
CA VAL A 32 11.75 22.47 -0.25
C VAL A 32 11.62 22.26 1.25
N SER A 33 11.37 23.32 2.00
CA SER A 33 11.11 23.30 3.45
C SER A 33 9.63 23.20 3.79
N ILE A 34 9.32 22.71 5.01
CA ILE A 34 7.93 22.71 5.53
C ILE A 34 7.35 24.13 5.62
N ALA A 35 8.18 25.16 5.84
CA ALA A 35 7.72 26.55 5.86
C ALA A 35 7.20 26.99 4.48
N GLN A 36 7.93 26.70 3.41
CA GLN A 36 7.48 27.00 2.04
C GLN A 36 6.18 26.26 1.68
N VAL A 37 6.03 24.98 2.12
CA VAL A 37 4.78 24.26 1.93
C VAL A 37 3.62 24.92 2.69
N ALA A 38 3.86 25.38 3.92
CA ALA A 38 2.86 26.07 4.72
C ALA A 38 2.41 27.39 4.07
N ASP A 39 3.38 28.18 3.58
CA ASP A 39 3.12 29.45 2.88
C ASP A 39 2.33 29.22 1.58
N GLU A 40 2.72 28.23 0.77
CA GLU A 40 2.02 27.86 -0.48
C GLU A 40 0.59 27.36 -0.22
N ALA A 41 0.38 26.62 0.88
CA ALA A 41 -0.93 26.09 1.26
C ALA A 41 -1.80 27.12 2.00
N GLY A 42 -1.28 28.30 2.35
CA GLY A 42 -1.99 29.33 3.11
C GLY A 42 -2.31 28.92 4.56
N VAL A 43 -1.44 28.10 5.19
CA VAL A 43 -1.62 27.62 6.56
C VAL A 43 -0.38 27.89 7.41
N SER A 44 -0.48 27.71 8.74
CA SER A 44 0.70 27.80 9.60
C SER A 44 1.59 26.55 9.47
N LYS A 45 2.89 26.70 9.73
CA LYS A 45 3.83 25.56 9.81
C LYS A 45 3.35 24.50 10.83
N MET A 46 2.78 24.95 11.95
CA MET A 46 2.19 24.05 12.98
C MET A 46 1.03 23.23 12.40
N THR A 47 0.21 23.85 11.53
CA THR A 47 -0.88 23.14 10.86
C THR A 47 -0.33 22.02 9.96
N VAL A 48 0.73 22.30 9.19
CA VAL A 48 1.37 21.27 8.37
C VAL A 48 1.88 20.12 9.22
N THR A 49 2.66 20.39 10.28
CA THR A 49 3.24 19.35 11.15
C THR A 49 2.20 18.56 11.94
N ASN A 50 1.05 19.15 12.26
CA ASN A 50 -0.07 18.44 12.89
C ASN A 50 -0.75 17.44 11.94
N HIS A 51 -0.74 17.71 10.61
CA HIS A 51 -1.32 16.84 9.61
C HIS A 51 -0.30 15.83 9.04
N PHE A 52 0.98 16.22 9.01
CA PHE A 52 2.10 15.48 8.43
C PHE A 52 3.31 15.58 9.38
N PRO A 53 3.48 14.64 10.32
CA PRO A 53 4.56 14.68 11.30
C PRO A 53 5.95 14.70 10.66
N HIS A 54 6.10 14.03 9.50
CA HIS A 54 7.34 13.99 8.74
C HIS A 54 7.15 14.61 7.35
N LYS A 55 8.22 15.19 6.79
CA LYS A 55 8.19 15.80 5.45
C LYS A 55 7.86 14.77 4.36
N GLU A 56 8.30 13.54 4.53
CA GLU A 56 8.05 12.41 3.64
C GLU A 56 6.56 12.04 3.56
N ASP A 57 5.80 12.30 4.63
CA ASP A 57 4.36 12.01 4.67
C ASP A 57 3.56 12.92 3.72
N LEU A 58 4.14 14.07 3.31
CA LEU A 58 3.57 14.94 2.28
C LEU A 58 3.55 14.28 0.90
N VAL A 59 4.48 13.37 0.63
CA VAL A 59 4.57 12.58 -0.60
C VAL A 59 3.80 11.28 -0.45
N PHE A 60 3.95 10.62 0.70
CA PHE A 60 3.33 9.34 1.02
C PHE A 60 2.10 9.51 1.92
N ASP A 61 1.12 10.31 1.50
CA ASP A 61 -0.07 10.66 2.29
C ASP A 61 -1.00 9.47 2.58
N ARG A 62 -0.85 8.36 1.85
CA ARG A 62 -1.62 7.11 1.99
C ARG A 62 -0.86 5.96 2.64
N THR A 63 0.25 6.25 3.33
CA THR A 63 1.14 5.25 3.93
C THR A 63 0.39 4.20 4.74
N GLU A 64 -0.49 4.62 5.63
CA GLU A 64 -1.27 3.71 6.50
C GLU A 64 -2.14 2.73 5.69
N MET A 65 -2.80 3.23 4.64
CA MET A 65 -3.60 2.40 3.74
C MET A 65 -2.72 1.38 2.99
N VAL A 66 -1.55 1.82 2.52
CA VAL A 66 -0.61 0.93 1.80
C VAL A 66 -0.10 -0.17 2.73
N ILE A 67 0.31 0.18 3.95
CA ILE A 67 0.81 -0.78 4.95
C ILE A 67 -0.23 -1.84 5.26
N ARG A 68 -1.49 -1.44 5.47
CA ARG A 68 -2.56 -2.38 5.84
C ARG A 68 -3.14 -3.16 4.68
N SER A 69 -2.88 -2.78 3.45
CA SER A 69 -3.57 -3.28 2.26
C SER A 69 -3.64 -4.81 2.17
N LEU A 70 -2.51 -5.50 2.37
CA LEU A 70 -2.45 -6.96 2.32
C LEU A 70 -3.09 -7.62 3.55
N ALA A 71 -2.84 -7.07 4.73
CA ALA A 71 -3.45 -7.55 5.97
C ALA A 71 -4.98 -7.46 5.91
N ASP A 72 -5.51 -6.36 5.37
CA ASP A 72 -6.95 -6.17 5.24
C ASP A 72 -7.55 -7.11 4.19
N ALA A 73 -6.88 -7.35 3.06
CA ALA A 73 -7.29 -8.35 2.08
C ALA A 73 -7.40 -9.76 2.69
N VAL A 74 -6.42 -10.13 3.52
CA VAL A 74 -6.41 -11.42 4.24
C VAL A 74 -7.50 -11.48 5.30
N ARG A 75 -7.69 -10.42 6.08
CA ARG A 75 -8.77 -10.36 7.10
C ARG A 75 -10.17 -10.42 6.49
N ALA A 76 -10.34 -9.84 5.31
CA ALA A 76 -11.64 -9.79 4.61
C ALA A 76 -12.00 -11.08 3.85
N ARG A 77 -11.07 -12.06 3.74
CA ARG A 77 -11.32 -13.29 2.98
C ARG A 77 -12.42 -14.15 3.62
N PRO A 78 -13.26 -14.82 2.80
CA PRO A 78 -14.28 -15.72 3.31
C PRO A 78 -13.69 -16.98 3.94
N ALA A 79 -14.51 -17.70 4.72
CA ALA A 79 -14.16 -19.02 5.22
C ALA A 79 -13.91 -20.00 4.04
N GLY A 80 -12.92 -20.85 4.18
CA GLY A 80 -12.46 -21.77 3.14
C GLY A 80 -11.45 -21.16 2.15
N GLU A 81 -11.21 -19.84 2.18
CA GLU A 81 -10.21 -19.21 1.34
C GLU A 81 -8.85 -19.16 2.04
N GLY A 82 -7.79 -19.53 1.32
CA GLY A 82 -6.40 -19.42 1.78
C GLY A 82 -5.84 -18.00 1.64
N VAL A 83 -4.79 -17.71 2.41
CA VAL A 83 -4.07 -16.41 2.34
C VAL A 83 -3.57 -16.14 0.92
N PHE A 84 -3.00 -17.14 0.27
CA PHE A 84 -2.51 -17.06 -1.10
C PHE A 84 -3.59 -16.58 -2.08
N THR A 85 -4.76 -17.21 -2.05
CA THR A 85 -5.89 -16.89 -2.94
C THR A 85 -6.40 -15.47 -2.69
N ALA A 86 -6.48 -15.04 -1.42
CA ALA A 86 -6.89 -13.68 -1.05
C ALA A 86 -5.94 -12.63 -1.60
N VAL A 87 -4.62 -12.83 -1.45
CA VAL A 87 -3.59 -11.91 -1.95
C VAL A 87 -3.56 -11.88 -3.48
N ARG A 88 -3.67 -13.03 -4.14
CA ARG A 88 -3.76 -13.13 -5.61
C ARG A 88 -4.96 -12.36 -6.14
N ARG A 89 -6.13 -12.55 -5.54
CA ARG A 89 -7.37 -11.85 -5.91
C ARG A 89 -7.25 -10.34 -5.70
N ASP A 90 -6.72 -9.89 -4.54
CA ASP A 90 -6.52 -8.48 -4.24
C ASP A 90 -5.55 -7.84 -5.25
N CYS A 91 -4.44 -8.50 -5.55
CA CYS A 91 -3.48 -8.01 -6.54
C CYS A 91 -4.11 -7.84 -7.92
N ALA A 92 -4.86 -8.83 -8.40
CA ALA A 92 -5.55 -8.77 -9.69
C ALA A 92 -6.58 -7.63 -9.73
N ALA A 93 -7.36 -7.46 -8.67
CA ALA A 93 -8.32 -6.36 -8.56
C ALA A 93 -7.64 -4.99 -8.58
N ARG A 94 -6.50 -4.84 -7.90
CA ARG A 94 -5.72 -3.58 -7.88
C ARG A 94 -5.06 -3.27 -9.22
N ILE A 95 -4.58 -4.28 -9.93
CA ILE A 95 -4.06 -4.12 -11.30
C ILE A 95 -5.16 -3.59 -12.22
N ALA A 96 -6.36 -4.16 -12.14
CA ALA A 96 -7.49 -3.78 -13.00
C ALA A 96 -7.95 -2.32 -12.82
N VAL A 97 -7.70 -1.71 -11.66
CA VAL A 97 -8.02 -0.31 -11.36
C VAL A 97 -6.77 0.59 -11.28
N GLU A 98 -5.64 0.08 -11.69
CA GLU A 98 -4.36 0.78 -11.66
C GLU A 98 -4.06 1.41 -10.28
N ASP A 99 -4.25 0.64 -9.22
CA ASP A 99 -4.15 1.12 -7.85
C ASP A 99 -2.76 1.63 -7.49
N VAL A 100 -2.71 2.71 -6.72
CA VAL A 100 -1.46 3.38 -6.30
C VAL A 100 -0.57 2.52 -5.38
N THR A 101 -1.07 1.43 -4.84
CA THR A 101 -0.28 0.46 -4.07
C THR A 101 0.64 -0.40 -4.94
N LEU A 102 0.38 -0.43 -6.26
CA LEU A 102 1.12 -1.21 -7.26
C LEU A 102 1.91 -0.35 -8.24
N GLY A 103 1.82 0.98 -8.15
CA GLY A 103 2.60 1.88 -8.99
C GLY A 103 2.40 3.35 -8.65
N PRO A 104 3.28 4.23 -9.12
CA PRO A 104 3.19 5.67 -8.85
C PRO A 104 1.92 6.25 -9.49
N PRO A 105 1.25 7.21 -8.81
CA PRO A 105 0.05 7.84 -9.37
C PRO A 105 0.34 8.72 -10.60
N SER A 106 1.58 9.16 -10.77
CA SER A 106 2.01 10.01 -11.89
C SER A 106 3.51 9.93 -12.13
N LEU A 107 3.95 10.37 -13.32
CA LEU A 107 5.37 10.53 -13.64
C LEU A 107 6.07 11.50 -12.65
N ALA A 108 5.43 12.61 -12.31
CA ALA A 108 5.99 13.58 -11.35
C ALA A 108 6.26 12.93 -9.99
N PHE A 109 5.33 12.12 -9.48
CA PHE A 109 5.55 11.36 -8.25
C PHE A 109 6.74 10.40 -8.38
N ALA A 110 6.80 9.63 -9.47
CA ALA A 110 7.90 8.70 -9.72
C ALA A 110 9.25 9.43 -9.75
N GLN A 111 9.34 10.59 -10.43
CA GLN A 111 10.54 11.40 -10.50
C GLN A 111 10.97 11.97 -9.13
N ILE A 112 10.02 12.49 -8.34
CA ILE A 112 10.30 13.03 -7.00
C ILE A 112 10.86 11.91 -6.10
N VAL A 113 10.25 10.72 -6.12
CA VAL A 113 10.72 9.58 -5.31
C VAL A 113 12.07 9.06 -5.81
N HIS A 114 12.25 8.96 -7.12
CA HIS A 114 13.50 8.48 -7.74
C HIS A 114 14.68 9.39 -7.42
N ASN A 115 14.47 10.71 -7.49
CA ASN A 115 15.52 11.72 -7.32
C ASN A 115 15.89 12.01 -5.86
N SER A 116 15.08 11.54 -4.88
CA SER A 116 15.37 11.71 -3.46
C SER A 116 15.71 10.36 -2.79
N ARG A 117 16.92 10.28 -2.24
CA ARG A 117 17.36 9.10 -1.48
C ARG A 117 16.52 8.88 -0.22
N VAL A 118 16.07 9.96 0.40
CA VAL A 118 15.21 9.93 1.59
C VAL A 118 13.88 9.29 1.24
N LEU A 119 13.23 9.72 0.16
CA LEU A 119 11.96 9.16 -0.30
C LEU A 119 12.09 7.72 -0.79
N SER A 120 13.16 7.37 -1.50
CA SER A 120 13.42 6.01 -1.94
C SER A 120 13.60 5.05 -0.74
N ASN A 121 14.24 5.49 0.34
CA ASN A 121 14.37 4.72 1.57
C ASN A 121 13.02 4.59 2.28
N ARG A 122 12.23 5.66 2.33
CA ARG A 122 10.89 5.64 2.93
C ARG A 122 9.95 4.69 2.18
N ALA A 123 10.01 4.65 0.86
CA ALA A 123 9.23 3.71 0.05
C ALA A 123 9.58 2.24 0.37
N ARG A 124 10.86 1.92 0.60
CA ARG A 124 11.29 0.57 1.03
C ARG A 124 10.77 0.24 2.42
N GLU A 125 10.90 1.19 3.37
CA GLU A 125 10.36 1.01 4.71
C GLU A 125 8.85 0.74 4.71
N ILE A 126 8.08 1.46 3.89
CA ILE A 126 6.64 1.23 3.73
C ILE A 126 6.38 -0.20 3.21
N ALA A 127 7.18 -0.69 2.27
CA ALA A 127 7.06 -2.05 1.76
C ALA A 127 7.36 -3.09 2.84
N ASP A 128 8.39 -2.88 3.66
CA ASP A 128 8.74 -3.76 4.79
C ASP A 128 7.65 -3.75 5.87
N LEU A 129 7.07 -2.59 6.16
CA LEU A 129 5.96 -2.47 7.12
C LEU A 129 4.70 -3.19 6.61
N ARG A 130 4.42 -3.16 5.30
CA ARG A 130 3.31 -3.90 4.68
C ARG A 130 3.51 -5.41 4.79
N GLU A 131 4.74 -5.90 4.56
CA GLU A 131 5.09 -7.31 4.73
C GLU A 131 4.87 -7.76 6.18
N ARG A 132 5.37 -6.98 7.16
CA ARG A 132 5.15 -7.25 8.59
C ARG A 132 3.68 -7.28 8.94
N ALA A 133 2.90 -6.29 8.51
CA ALA A 133 1.46 -6.23 8.77
C ALA A 133 0.71 -7.44 8.22
N LEU A 134 1.15 -7.98 7.06
CA LEU A 134 0.63 -9.25 6.52
C LEU A 134 0.97 -10.42 7.44
N GLY A 135 2.24 -10.56 7.83
CA GLY A 135 2.69 -11.61 8.75
C GLY A 135 1.92 -11.60 10.07
N ASP A 136 1.80 -10.42 10.70
CA ASP A 136 1.06 -10.22 11.94
C ASP A 136 -0.43 -10.61 11.80
N ALA A 137 -1.05 -10.27 10.67
CA ALA A 137 -2.45 -10.62 10.42
C ALA A 137 -2.65 -12.13 10.31
N ILE A 138 -1.71 -12.86 9.71
CA ILE A 138 -1.74 -14.31 9.61
C ILE A 138 -1.46 -14.93 10.99
N ALA A 139 -0.45 -14.45 11.71
CA ALA A 139 -0.07 -14.96 13.04
C ALA A 139 -1.20 -14.86 14.06
N VAL A 140 -1.91 -13.73 14.08
CA VAL A 140 -3.09 -13.54 14.95
C VAL A 140 -4.19 -14.54 14.66
N GLU A 141 -4.40 -14.88 13.38
CA GLU A 141 -5.47 -15.81 12.99
C GLU A 141 -5.10 -17.28 13.25
N THR A 142 -3.84 -17.65 13.02
CA THR A 142 -3.37 -19.04 13.14
C THR A 142 -2.85 -19.39 14.53
N ALA A 143 -2.63 -18.38 15.39
CA ALA A 143 -1.91 -18.50 16.65
C ALA A 143 -0.50 -19.08 16.49
N VAL A 144 0.10 -18.93 15.31
CA VAL A 144 1.47 -19.36 14.96
C VAL A 144 2.23 -18.13 14.48
N ASP A 145 3.44 -17.95 15.00
CA ASP A 145 4.40 -16.96 14.51
C ASP A 145 5.76 -17.64 14.43
N ASP A 146 6.01 -18.27 13.30
CA ASP A 146 7.25 -18.97 13.01
C ASP A 146 7.94 -18.46 11.74
N LEU A 147 9.15 -19.00 11.48
CA LEU A 147 9.94 -18.63 10.31
C LEU A 147 9.23 -18.94 8.98
N GLN A 148 8.43 -20.03 8.94
CA GLN A 148 7.70 -20.43 7.72
C GLN A 148 6.60 -19.43 7.39
N LEU A 149 5.86 -18.96 8.40
CA LEU A 149 4.84 -17.94 8.26
C LEU A 149 5.46 -16.64 7.74
N ARG A 150 6.55 -16.18 8.35
CA ARG A 150 7.25 -14.97 7.94
C ARG A 150 7.77 -15.09 6.50
N ALA A 151 8.33 -16.24 6.13
CA ALA A 151 8.79 -16.49 4.76
C ALA A 151 7.63 -16.48 3.75
N ALA A 152 6.48 -17.05 4.08
CA ALA A 152 5.29 -17.02 3.23
C ALA A 152 4.76 -15.58 3.05
N ALA A 153 4.68 -14.81 4.14
CA ALA A 153 4.29 -13.39 4.09
C ALA A 153 5.24 -12.57 3.22
N ALA A 154 6.55 -12.76 3.36
CA ALA A 154 7.58 -12.09 2.58
C ALA A 154 7.44 -12.42 1.08
N GLN A 155 7.24 -13.69 0.73
CA GLN A 155 7.05 -14.12 -0.66
C GLN A 155 5.81 -13.46 -1.28
N LEU A 156 4.67 -13.45 -0.58
CA LEU A 156 3.45 -12.80 -1.06
C LEU A 156 3.58 -11.29 -1.19
N ALA A 157 4.17 -10.62 -0.19
CA ALA A 157 4.40 -9.17 -0.20
C ALA A 157 5.42 -8.75 -1.28
N SER A 158 6.37 -9.64 -1.62
CA SER A 158 7.38 -9.35 -2.65
C SER A 158 6.77 -9.08 -4.02
N VAL A 159 5.63 -9.71 -4.36
CA VAL A 159 4.93 -9.47 -5.62
C VAL A 159 4.54 -8.01 -5.76
N TYR A 160 3.97 -7.42 -4.71
CA TYR A 160 3.57 -6.01 -4.72
C TYR A 160 4.77 -5.07 -4.83
N ARG A 161 5.87 -5.39 -4.15
CA ARG A 161 7.11 -4.61 -4.21
C ARG A 161 7.72 -4.64 -5.60
N VAL A 162 7.77 -5.81 -6.24
CA VAL A 162 8.32 -5.98 -7.59
C VAL A 162 7.44 -5.26 -8.62
N VAL A 163 6.11 -5.42 -8.53
CA VAL A 163 5.17 -4.75 -9.44
C VAL A 163 5.28 -3.24 -9.30
N PHE A 164 5.35 -2.71 -8.07
CA PHE A 164 5.52 -1.26 -7.85
C PHE A 164 6.84 -0.75 -8.42
N SER A 165 7.94 -1.49 -8.23
CA SER A 165 9.26 -1.14 -8.77
C SER A 165 9.26 -1.11 -10.29
N GLU A 166 8.72 -2.16 -10.91
CA GLU A 166 8.62 -2.29 -12.38
C GLU A 166 7.75 -1.18 -12.97
N THR A 167 6.56 -0.96 -12.39
CA THR A 167 5.67 0.13 -12.82
C THR A 167 6.36 1.48 -12.72
N SER A 168 7.09 1.73 -11.60
CA SER A 168 7.80 2.99 -11.39
C SER A 168 8.90 3.20 -12.44
N GLN A 169 9.67 2.16 -12.75
CA GLN A 169 10.75 2.23 -13.73
C GLN A 169 10.19 2.53 -15.14
N ARG A 170 9.19 1.79 -15.59
CA ARG A 170 8.61 1.95 -16.93
C ARG A 170 7.92 3.30 -17.10
N VAL A 171 7.26 3.82 -16.05
CA VAL A 171 6.69 5.18 -16.04
C VAL A 171 7.80 6.23 -16.13
N LEU A 172 8.95 6.06 -15.46
CA LEU A 172 10.11 6.95 -15.58
C LEU A 172 10.73 6.91 -16.98
N GLU A 173 10.67 5.78 -17.66
CA GLU A 173 11.10 5.60 -19.06
C GLU A 173 10.12 6.19 -20.07
N GLY A 174 8.98 6.71 -19.60
CA GLY A 174 7.99 7.42 -20.42
C GLY A 174 6.86 6.54 -20.94
N GLU A 175 6.73 5.30 -20.47
CA GLU A 175 5.60 4.46 -20.86
C GLU A 175 4.29 4.96 -20.20
N PRO A 176 3.17 4.97 -20.95
CA PRO A 176 1.87 5.28 -20.37
C PRO A 176 1.50 4.29 -19.27
N ARG A 177 1.04 4.81 -18.14
CA ARG A 177 0.75 4.03 -16.93
C ARG A 177 -0.26 2.90 -17.19
N ASP A 178 -1.33 3.17 -17.92
CA ASP A 178 -2.36 2.21 -18.32
C ASP A 178 -1.80 1.06 -19.17
N ALA A 179 -0.88 1.35 -20.09
CA ALA A 179 -0.19 0.35 -20.89
C ALA A 179 0.67 -0.57 -20.00
N VAL A 180 1.41 0.02 -19.05
CA VAL A 180 2.23 -0.73 -18.09
C VAL A 180 1.38 -1.69 -17.27
N PHE A 181 0.28 -1.24 -16.68
CA PHE A 181 -0.62 -2.08 -15.88
C PHE A 181 -1.25 -3.20 -16.71
N LYS A 182 -1.65 -2.92 -17.94
CA LYS A 182 -2.19 -3.92 -18.87
C LYS A 182 -1.18 -5.04 -19.15
N ASP A 183 0.07 -4.70 -19.42
CA ASP A 183 1.13 -5.68 -19.68
C ASP A 183 1.48 -6.51 -18.44
N LEU A 184 1.51 -5.86 -17.27
CA LEU A 184 1.86 -6.53 -16.03
C LEU A 184 0.80 -7.53 -15.58
N ALA A 185 -0.47 -7.37 -15.94
CA ALA A 185 -1.56 -8.26 -15.54
C ALA A 185 -1.27 -9.73 -15.84
N ALA A 186 -0.86 -10.04 -17.07
CA ALA A 186 -0.53 -11.42 -17.50
C ALA A 186 0.73 -11.94 -16.78
N SER A 187 1.74 -11.08 -16.58
CA SER A 187 2.99 -11.46 -15.92
C SER A 187 2.78 -11.77 -14.45
N VAL A 188 1.97 -10.95 -13.76
CA VAL A 188 1.62 -11.15 -12.35
C VAL A 188 0.80 -12.43 -12.16
N SER A 189 -0.14 -12.73 -13.05
CA SER A 189 -0.86 -14.02 -13.00
C SER A 189 0.10 -15.20 -13.04
N LYS A 190 1.07 -15.20 -13.99
CA LYS A 190 2.09 -16.26 -14.10
C LYS A 190 2.99 -16.35 -12.86
N ILE A 191 3.27 -15.23 -12.18
CA ILE A 191 4.02 -15.25 -10.91
C ILE A 191 3.23 -16.02 -9.85
N PHE A 192 1.95 -15.70 -9.67
CA PHE A 192 1.09 -16.42 -8.72
C PHE A 192 0.94 -17.89 -9.10
N ASP A 193 0.76 -18.23 -10.38
CA ASP A 193 0.69 -19.64 -10.84
C ASP A 193 1.94 -20.45 -10.44
N ARG A 194 3.11 -19.85 -10.48
CA ARG A 194 4.37 -20.49 -10.03
C ARG A 194 4.48 -20.62 -8.52
N MET A 195 3.86 -19.74 -7.76
CA MET A 195 3.88 -19.76 -6.28
C MET A 195 2.81 -20.70 -5.71
N GLU A 196 1.76 -21.00 -6.47
CA GLU A 196 0.60 -21.76 -6.03
C GLU A 196 0.94 -23.17 -5.46
N PRO A 197 1.84 -23.97 -6.07
CA PRO A 197 2.20 -25.28 -5.52
C PRO A 197 2.78 -25.23 -4.09
N ALA A 198 3.46 -24.12 -3.74
CA ALA A 198 4.08 -23.94 -2.43
C ALA A 198 3.16 -23.26 -1.41
N LEU A 199 2.32 -22.34 -1.85
CA LEU A 199 1.55 -21.45 -0.96
C LEU A 199 0.03 -21.59 -1.09
N GLY A 200 -0.48 -22.28 -2.13
CA GLY A 200 -1.91 -22.32 -2.44
C GLY A 200 -2.79 -22.87 -1.31
N SER A 201 -2.29 -23.85 -0.57
CA SER A 201 -2.99 -24.45 0.59
C SER A 201 -2.60 -23.82 1.93
N TYR A 202 -1.74 -22.79 1.93
CA TYR A 202 -1.23 -22.21 3.18
C TYR A 202 -2.29 -21.35 3.88
N CYS A 203 -2.49 -21.60 5.17
CA CYS A 203 -3.38 -20.83 6.05
C CYS A 203 -4.80 -20.65 5.47
N ILE A 204 -5.48 -21.76 5.18
CA ILE A 204 -6.89 -21.75 4.80
C ILE A 204 -7.73 -21.39 6.04
N ARG A 205 -8.58 -20.37 5.92
CA ARG A 205 -9.47 -19.94 7.00
C ARG A 205 -10.48 -21.02 7.32
N ALA A 206 -10.50 -21.50 8.58
CA ALA A 206 -11.50 -22.47 9.03
C ALA A 206 -12.93 -21.91 8.86
N ALA A 207 -13.85 -22.75 8.43
CA ALA A 207 -15.27 -22.43 8.52
C ALA A 207 -15.64 -22.27 10.00
N LYS A 208 -16.37 -21.21 10.36
CA LYS A 208 -16.96 -21.16 11.70
C LYS A 208 -17.81 -22.41 11.89
N PRO A 209 -17.64 -23.19 12.98
CA PRO A 209 -18.53 -24.32 13.23
C PRO A 209 -19.96 -23.80 13.22
N ALA A 210 -20.84 -24.47 12.47
CA ALA A 210 -22.26 -24.19 12.52
C ALA A 210 -22.67 -24.31 13.99
N TRP A 211 -23.26 -23.26 14.55
CA TRP A 211 -23.76 -23.29 15.92
C TRP A 211 -24.84 -24.36 16.01
N CYS A 212 -24.48 -25.51 16.56
CA CYS A 212 -25.47 -26.51 16.99
C CYS A 212 -26.17 -25.92 18.19
N GLY A 213 -27.38 -25.40 17.98
CA GLY A 213 -28.26 -24.98 19.06
C GLY A 213 -28.39 -26.09 20.10
N PRO A 214 -28.65 -25.74 21.38
CA PRO A 214 -28.85 -26.76 22.41
C PRO A 214 -29.95 -27.71 21.95
N SER A 215 -29.63 -29.01 21.91
CA SER A 215 -30.63 -30.06 21.73
C SER A 215 -31.58 -29.96 22.92
N GLU A 216 -32.80 -29.51 22.66
CA GLU A 216 -33.90 -29.64 23.62
C GLU A 216 -34.10 -31.11 23.96
N SER A 217 -33.86 -31.44 25.23
CA SER A 217 -34.18 -32.70 25.83
C SER A 217 -35.29 -32.48 26.85
#